data_69f8e13f9d48ba6957993394f4a3a000
#
_entry.id   69f8e13f9d48ba6957993394f4a3a000
#
_cell.length_a   1.000
_cell.length_b   1.000
_cell.length_c   1.000
_cell.angle_alpha   90.00
_cell.angle_beta   90.00
_cell.angle_gamma   90.00
#
_symmetry.space_group_name_H-M   'P 1'
#
loop_
_entity.id
_entity.type
_entity.pdbx_description
1 polymer ?
#
loop_
_entity_poly.entity_id
_entity_poly.type
_entity_poly.pdbx_seq_one_letter_code
_entity_poly.pdbx_strand_id
1 'polypeptide(L)'
;WKQGKPEAQDFYADNADVSAWDNIKVPLNWEMAGYDVPVYNNVGYPFHNDPPRIKAMDDNFDKNPVGSYRRTFNLPEGWEKEKRVVLHFDGACSAIVVWVNGKYAGFSEGANTDAEFDVTALVRKGENNVSVRVYRWSDGSYLEGQDMWHLAGIHRDVYLMATPKVAVSDHYITSQLSECYTSVSMNVEQTL
;
A
#
# COMPACT_ATOMS: atom_id res chain seq x y z
N TRP A 1 3.40 -12.77 8.90
CA TRP A 1 3.14 -12.96 7.47
C TRP A 1 2.75 -14.41 7.18
N LYS A 2 1.84 -14.62 6.27
CA LYS A 2 1.51 -15.93 5.74
C LYS A 2 1.21 -15.81 4.25
N GLN A 3 1.89 -16.61 3.42
CA GLN A 3 1.48 -16.83 2.05
C GLN A 3 0.20 -17.66 2.09
N GLY A 4 -0.89 -17.12 1.62
CA GLY A 4 -2.17 -17.78 1.78
C GLY A 4 -2.87 -17.99 0.47
N LYS A 5 -3.68 -19.02 0.46
CA LYS A 5 -4.85 -19.06 -0.43
C LYS A 5 -5.77 -17.93 -0.06
N PRO A 6 -6.60 -17.41 -1.00
CA PRO A 6 -7.57 -16.33 -0.73
C PRO A 6 -8.53 -16.60 0.44
N GLU A 7 -8.53 -17.80 0.94
CA GLU A 7 -9.44 -18.37 1.93
C GLU A 7 -9.03 -18.17 3.39
N ALA A 8 -7.95 -17.45 3.70
CA ALA A 8 -7.79 -16.94 5.06
C ALA A 8 -8.80 -15.82 5.27
N GLN A 9 -10.08 -16.19 5.19
CA GLN A 9 -11.20 -15.34 5.56
C GLN A 9 -10.95 -14.87 6.99
N ASP A 10 -11.15 -13.60 7.24
CA ASP A 10 -11.10 -12.98 8.56
C ASP A 10 -9.72 -12.85 9.23
N PHE A 11 -8.60 -13.03 8.51
CA PHE A 11 -7.27 -12.76 9.08
C PHE A 11 -7.12 -11.32 9.59
N TYR A 12 -7.95 -10.42 9.09
CA TYR A 12 -7.99 -9.00 9.46
C TYR A 12 -8.85 -8.75 10.72
N ALA A 13 -9.62 -9.74 11.18
CA ALA A 13 -10.43 -9.58 12.39
C ALA A 13 -9.56 -9.15 13.59
N ASP A 14 -10.11 -8.30 14.45
CA ASP A 14 -9.36 -7.72 15.58
C ASP A 14 -8.74 -8.81 16.48
N ASN A 15 -9.46 -9.90 16.67
CA ASN A 15 -9.07 -11.06 17.47
C ASN A 15 -8.48 -12.23 16.67
N ALA A 16 -8.06 -12.02 15.41
CA ALA A 16 -7.50 -13.11 14.61
C ALA A 16 -6.20 -13.64 15.24
N ASP A 17 -6.14 -14.96 15.39
CA ASP A 17 -4.92 -15.64 15.83
C ASP A 17 -3.94 -15.80 14.68
N VAL A 18 -2.79 -15.17 14.81
CA VAL A 18 -1.68 -15.23 13.87
C VAL A 18 -0.40 -15.81 14.50
N SER A 19 -0.52 -16.47 15.63
CA SER A 19 0.62 -17.05 16.39
C SER A 19 1.43 -18.05 15.58
N ALA A 20 0.81 -18.72 14.61
CA ALA A 20 1.45 -19.67 13.71
C ALA A 20 2.01 -19.02 12.42
N TRP A 21 2.02 -17.69 12.33
CA TRP A 21 2.55 -16.99 11.17
C TRP A 21 4.04 -16.71 11.30
N ASP A 22 4.73 -16.69 10.16
CA ASP A 22 6.12 -16.29 10.10
C ASP A 22 6.29 -14.80 10.32
N ASN A 23 7.46 -14.41 10.83
CA ASN A 23 7.87 -13.03 10.88
C ASN A 23 8.62 -12.66 9.60
N ILE A 24 8.18 -11.60 8.94
CA ILE A 24 8.85 -11.05 7.77
C ILE A 24 9.26 -9.60 8.04
N LYS A 25 10.46 -9.23 7.57
CA LYS A 25 10.92 -7.85 7.63
C LYS A 25 10.16 -7.01 6.60
N VAL A 26 9.79 -5.79 6.98
CA VAL A 26 9.28 -4.73 6.09
C VAL A 26 10.19 -3.51 6.29
N PRO A 27 10.68 -2.87 5.23
CA PRO A 27 10.43 -3.13 3.80
C PRO A 27 11.17 -4.37 3.27
N LEU A 28 10.49 -5.14 2.44
CA LEU A 28 11.07 -6.28 1.71
C LEU A 28 10.10 -6.79 0.64
N ASN A 29 10.64 -7.22 -0.52
CA ASN A 29 9.91 -8.09 -1.43
C ASN A 29 9.91 -9.52 -0.88
N TRP A 30 8.76 -10.19 -0.89
CA TRP A 30 8.65 -11.51 -0.26
C TRP A 30 9.43 -12.61 -0.99
N GLU A 31 9.70 -12.43 -2.30
CA GLU A 31 10.57 -13.33 -3.08
C GLU A 31 11.99 -13.35 -2.52
N MET A 32 12.47 -12.21 -2.01
CA MET A 32 13.79 -12.11 -1.38
C MET A 32 13.83 -12.78 0.00
N ALA A 33 12.66 -13.04 0.59
CA ALA A 33 12.52 -13.85 1.81
C ALA A 33 12.31 -15.34 1.51
N GLY A 34 12.27 -15.75 0.24
CA GLY A 34 12.11 -17.13 -0.17
C GLY A 34 10.67 -17.66 -0.21
N TYR A 35 9.69 -16.76 -0.17
CA TYR A 35 8.27 -17.17 -0.18
C TYR A 35 7.69 -17.34 -1.58
N ASP A 36 8.38 -16.85 -2.60
CA ASP A 36 8.00 -17.00 -4.01
C ASP A 36 9.23 -16.87 -4.89
N VAL A 37 9.07 -16.97 -6.21
CA VAL A 37 10.16 -16.89 -7.19
C VAL A 37 10.17 -15.54 -7.87
N PRO A 38 11.33 -14.85 -7.95
CA PRO A 38 11.46 -13.67 -8.79
C PRO A 38 11.17 -14.03 -10.26
N VAL A 39 10.35 -13.21 -10.91
CA VAL A 39 10.04 -13.38 -12.34
C VAL A 39 10.58 -12.19 -13.10
N TYR A 40 11.40 -12.46 -14.11
CA TYR A 40 11.84 -11.46 -15.08
C TYR A 40 11.06 -11.66 -16.38
N ASN A 41 10.58 -10.57 -16.95
CA ASN A 41 9.93 -10.58 -18.24
C ASN A 41 10.21 -9.26 -18.98
N ASN A 42 10.58 -9.34 -20.27
CA ASN A 42 10.81 -8.14 -21.09
C ASN A 42 9.78 -7.98 -22.21
N VAL A 43 9.16 -9.06 -22.64
CA VAL A 43 8.14 -9.04 -23.70
C VAL A 43 6.91 -9.83 -23.24
N GLY A 44 5.76 -9.21 -23.34
CA GLY A 44 4.51 -9.79 -22.86
C GLY A 44 4.33 -9.69 -21.35
N TYR A 45 3.38 -10.44 -20.82
CA TYR A 45 3.05 -10.46 -19.39
C TYR A 45 3.37 -11.84 -18.79
N PRO A 46 3.75 -11.88 -17.51
CA PRO A 46 3.96 -13.15 -16.78
C PRO A 46 2.64 -13.84 -16.39
N PHE A 47 1.51 -13.38 -16.90
CA PHE A 47 0.17 -13.90 -16.71
C PHE A 47 -0.61 -13.81 -18.03
N HIS A 48 -1.81 -14.41 -18.07
CA HIS A 48 -2.61 -14.43 -19.29
C HIS A 48 -3.02 -13.03 -19.74
N ASN A 49 -2.76 -12.70 -21.02
CA ASN A 49 -3.09 -11.40 -21.59
C ASN A 49 -4.60 -11.27 -21.88
N ASP A 50 -5.37 -10.86 -20.90
CA ASP A 50 -6.81 -10.60 -21.00
C ASP A 50 -7.20 -9.41 -20.10
N PRO A 51 -6.69 -8.18 -20.40
CA PRO A 51 -6.97 -7.03 -19.56
C PRO A 51 -8.47 -6.71 -19.49
N PRO A 52 -8.98 -6.21 -18.37
CA PRO A 52 -8.25 -5.93 -17.12
C PRO A 52 -8.12 -7.12 -16.17
N ARG A 53 -8.38 -8.33 -16.63
CA ARG A 53 -8.48 -9.52 -15.78
C ARG A 53 -7.14 -10.24 -15.69
N ILE A 54 -6.67 -10.43 -14.47
CA ILE A 54 -5.58 -11.35 -14.20
C ILE A 54 -6.14 -12.76 -14.19
N LYS A 55 -5.85 -13.51 -15.24
CA LYS A 55 -6.21 -14.93 -15.36
C LYS A 55 -4.98 -15.79 -15.16
N ALA A 56 -5.26 -16.90 -14.61
CA ALA A 56 -4.38 -18.02 -14.49
C ALA A 56 -3.80 -18.51 -15.83
N MET A 57 -2.47 -18.68 -15.95
CA MET A 57 -1.85 -19.20 -17.18
C MET A 57 -1.86 -20.72 -17.28
N ASP A 58 -1.63 -21.38 -16.18
CA ASP A 58 -1.73 -22.84 -16.03
C ASP A 58 -1.70 -23.23 -14.54
N ASP A 59 -1.88 -24.51 -14.23
CA ASP A 59 -1.92 -25.01 -12.85
C ASP A 59 -0.63 -24.77 -12.05
N ASN A 60 0.48 -24.41 -12.68
CA ASN A 60 1.77 -24.19 -12.05
C ASN A 60 2.09 -22.70 -11.80
N PHE A 61 1.69 -21.82 -12.73
CA PHE A 61 1.97 -20.37 -12.65
C PHE A 61 0.74 -19.54 -12.36
N ASP A 62 -0.33 -20.18 -12.07
CA ASP A 62 -1.68 -19.75 -12.25
C ASP A 62 -2.32 -19.08 -11.06
N LYS A 63 -1.58 -18.89 -10.03
CA LYS A 63 -2.13 -18.33 -8.82
C LYS A 63 -1.59 -16.93 -8.65
N ASN A 64 -2.50 -15.95 -8.67
CA ASN A 64 -2.15 -14.63 -8.16
C ASN A 64 -1.76 -14.78 -6.68
N PRO A 65 -0.48 -14.89 -6.34
CA PRO A 65 -0.06 -15.09 -4.97
C PRO A 65 -0.51 -13.91 -4.11
N VAL A 66 -0.91 -14.20 -2.89
CA VAL A 66 -1.39 -13.21 -1.93
C VAL A 66 -0.56 -13.29 -0.67
N GLY A 67 0.01 -12.18 -0.26
CA GLY A 67 0.67 -12.02 1.04
C GLY A 67 -0.27 -11.37 2.05
N SER A 68 -0.49 -12.04 3.18
CA SER A 68 -1.24 -11.47 4.30
C SER A 68 -0.27 -11.03 5.39
N TYR A 69 -0.33 -9.77 5.77
CA TYR A 69 0.51 -9.15 6.78
C TYR A 69 -0.34 -8.69 7.95
N ARG A 70 0.22 -8.78 9.13
CA ARG A 70 -0.40 -8.23 10.34
C ARG A 70 0.66 -7.71 11.30
N ARG A 71 0.38 -6.56 11.93
CA ARG A 71 1.23 -5.97 12.95
C ARG A 71 0.40 -5.25 13.99
N THR A 72 0.80 -5.37 15.25
CA THR A 72 0.30 -4.50 16.33
C THR A 72 1.19 -3.27 16.47
N PHE A 73 0.60 -2.17 16.89
CA PHE A 73 1.28 -0.92 17.19
C PHE A 73 0.54 -0.15 18.28
N ASN A 74 1.27 0.67 19.03
CA ASN A 74 0.67 1.58 19.99
C ASN A 74 0.54 2.97 19.39
N LEU A 75 -0.65 3.55 19.49
CA LEU A 75 -0.90 4.92 19.07
C LEU A 75 -0.34 5.87 20.16
N PRO A 76 0.44 6.90 19.79
CA PRO A 76 0.87 7.92 20.72
C PRO A 76 -0.31 8.60 21.41
N GLU A 77 -0.14 9.00 22.67
CA GLU A 77 -1.21 9.57 23.47
C GLU A 77 -1.76 10.87 22.85
N GLY A 78 -3.08 10.99 22.83
CA GLY A 78 -3.78 12.16 22.31
C GLY A 78 -4.05 12.14 20.79
N TRP A 79 -3.36 11.30 20.02
CA TRP A 79 -3.55 11.27 18.58
C TRP A 79 -4.97 10.91 18.17
N GLU A 80 -5.60 9.99 18.87
CA GLU A 80 -6.97 9.53 18.57
C GLU A 80 -8.04 10.63 18.70
N LYS A 81 -7.72 11.73 19.40
CA LYS A 81 -8.67 12.82 19.66
C LYS A 81 -8.32 14.11 18.93
N GLU A 82 -7.04 14.44 18.88
CA GLU A 82 -6.54 15.76 18.50
C GLU A 82 -6.02 15.82 17.07
N LYS A 83 -5.72 14.66 16.48
CA LYS A 83 -5.05 14.58 15.19
C LYS A 83 -5.93 13.91 14.13
N ARG A 84 -5.62 14.22 12.88
CA ARG A 84 -5.90 13.37 11.74
C ARG A 84 -4.77 12.37 11.65
N VAL A 85 -5.08 11.07 11.64
CA VAL A 85 -4.10 10.00 11.59
C VAL A 85 -4.17 9.32 10.22
N VAL A 86 -3.06 9.30 9.53
CA VAL A 86 -2.92 8.70 8.20
C VAL A 86 -1.91 7.56 8.28
N LEU A 87 -2.30 6.40 7.77
CA LEU A 87 -1.40 5.27 7.54
C LEU A 87 -0.83 5.39 6.12
N HIS A 88 0.48 5.51 6.04
CA HIS A 88 1.20 5.76 4.80
C HIS A 88 2.06 4.56 4.42
N PHE A 89 1.98 4.16 3.15
CA PHE A 89 2.83 3.20 2.49
C PHE A 89 3.61 3.91 1.40
N ASP A 90 4.94 3.95 1.47
CA ASP A 90 5.76 4.54 0.40
C ASP A 90 5.74 3.69 -0.89
N GLY A 91 5.35 2.43 -0.79
CA GLY A 91 5.16 1.55 -1.94
C GLY A 91 4.93 0.10 -1.57
N ALA A 92 3.97 -0.51 -2.25
CA ALA A 92 3.65 -1.94 -2.13
C ALA A 92 3.15 -2.49 -3.47
N CYS A 93 3.75 -3.57 -3.94
CA CYS A 93 3.48 -4.15 -5.26
C CYS A 93 2.67 -5.45 -5.15
N SER A 94 1.63 -5.61 -5.95
CA SER A 94 1.03 -4.72 -6.96
C SER A 94 -0.17 -3.96 -6.41
N ALA A 95 -1.05 -4.59 -5.66
CA ALA A 95 -2.22 -3.99 -5.03
C ALA A 95 -2.32 -4.36 -3.56
N ILE A 96 -2.85 -3.46 -2.76
CA ILE A 96 -3.04 -3.66 -1.33
C ILE A 96 -4.47 -3.37 -0.90
N VAL A 97 -4.95 -4.19 0.04
CA VAL A 97 -6.16 -3.94 0.81
C VAL A 97 -5.78 -3.83 2.28
N VAL A 98 -6.25 -2.80 2.94
CA VAL A 98 -5.83 -2.45 4.30
C VAL A 98 -7.00 -2.45 5.26
N TRP A 99 -6.79 -3.00 6.45
CA TRP A 99 -7.71 -2.96 7.58
C TRP A 99 -6.98 -2.47 8.83
N VAL A 100 -7.69 -1.72 9.66
CA VAL A 100 -7.23 -1.30 10.99
C VAL A 100 -8.27 -1.72 12.01
N ASN A 101 -7.84 -2.45 13.04
CA ASN A 101 -8.72 -2.97 14.10
C ASN A 101 -9.95 -3.75 13.54
N GLY A 102 -9.73 -4.56 12.52
CA GLY A 102 -10.74 -5.37 11.86
C GLY A 102 -11.66 -4.62 10.90
N LYS A 103 -11.48 -3.31 10.74
CA LYS A 103 -12.32 -2.47 9.85
C LYS A 103 -11.56 -2.11 8.58
N TYR A 104 -12.26 -2.15 7.46
CA TYR A 104 -11.70 -1.77 6.17
C TYR A 104 -11.24 -0.30 6.16
N ALA A 105 -10.01 -0.07 5.77
CA ALA A 105 -9.40 1.26 5.67
C ALA A 105 -9.30 1.74 4.22
N GLY A 106 -9.02 0.84 3.27
CA GLY A 106 -8.92 1.22 1.86
C GLY A 106 -8.23 0.20 0.99
N PHE A 107 -8.07 0.59 -0.28
CA PHE A 107 -7.44 -0.18 -1.36
C PHE A 107 -6.55 0.75 -2.18
N SER A 108 -5.43 0.23 -2.70
CA SER A 108 -4.54 0.94 -3.63
C SER A 108 -3.89 -0.04 -4.59
N GLU A 109 -3.67 0.40 -5.84
CA GLU A 109 -3.01 -0.37 -6.91
C GLU A 109 -1.73 0.27 -7.46
N GLY A 110 -1.34 1.43 -7.01
CA GLY A 110 -0.12 2.09 -7.47
C GLY A 110 1.14 1.42 -6.89
N ALA A 111 1.76 0.50 -7.63
CA ALA A 111 2.86 -0.32 -7.11
C ALA A 111 4.09 0.48 -6.66
N ASN A 112 4.42 1.56 -7.36
CA ASN A 112 5.62 2.38 -7.13
C ASN A 112 5.31 3.79 -6.63
N THR A 113 4.05 4.10 -6.40
CA THR A 113 3.56 5.33 -5.79
C THR A 113 3.17 5.08 -4.34
N ASP A 114 3.15 6.12 -3.56
CA ASP A 114 2.67 6.08 -2.19
C ASP A 114 1.15 5.86 -2.11
N ALA A 115 0.72 5.28 -1.01
CA ALA A 115 -0.70 5.07 -0.71
C ALA A 115 -1.00 5.55 0.72
N GLU A 116 -1.98 6.43 0.83
CA GLU A 116 -2.40 7.02 2.10
C GLU A 116 -3.82 6.59 2.46
N PHE A 117 -4.01 6.21 3.71
CA PHE A 117 -5.30 5.82 4.25
C PHE A 117 -5.61 6.64 5.50
N ASP A 118 -6.67 7.43 5.48
CA ASP A 118 -7.16 8.12 6.67
C ASP A 118 -7.77 7.09 7.63
N VAL A 119 -7.06 6.84 8.71
CA VAL A 119 -7.44 5.85 9.72
C VAL A 119 -7.92 6.49 11.02
N THR A 120 -8.14 7.80 11.02
CA THR A 120 -8.54 8.58 12.21
C THR A 120 -9.73 7.97 12.94
N ALA A 121 -10.77 7.54 12.20
CA ALA A 121 -11.97 6.93 12.77
C ALA A 121 -11.80 5.44 13.13
N LEU A 122 -10.66 4.84 12.77
CA LEU A 122 -10.40 3.40 12.95
C LEU A 122 -9.45 3.12 14.11
N VAL A 123 -8.56 4.08 14.43
CA VAL A 123 -7.60 3.93 15.53
C VAL A 123 -8.24 4.19 16.88
N ARG A 124 -7.65 3.59 17.91
CA ARG A 124 -8.07 3.71 19.31
C ARG A 124 -6.87 4.01 20.21
N LYS A 125 -7.11 4.50 21.41
CA LYS A 125 -6.06 4.72 22.40
C LYS A 125 -5.36 3.39 22.73
N GLY A 126 -4.04 3.42 22.80
CA GLY A 126 -3.22 2.25 23.13
C GLY A 126 -3.00 1.34 21.94
N GLU A 127 -3.13 0.04 22.15
CA GLU A 127 -2.83 -0.97 21.15
C GLU A 127 -3.85 -1.02 20.02
N ASN A 128 -3.33 -1.04 18.81
CA ASN A 128 -4.05 -1.18 17.55
C ASN A 128 -3.41 -2.29 16.73
N ASN A 129 -4.13 -2.80 15.74
CA ASN A 129 -3.56 -3.67 14.73
C ASN A 129 -3.84 -3.16 13.33
N VAL A 130 -2.89 -3.36 12.45
CA VAL A 130 -3.03 -3.21 11.00
C VAL A 130 -2.93 -4.58 10.35
N SER A 131 -3.82 -4.84 9.41
CA SER A 131 -3.79 -6.03 8.56
C SER A 131 -3.76 -5.57 7.12
N VAL A 132 -2.89 -6.17 6.31
CA VAL A 132 -2.70 -5.81 4.91
C VAL A 132 -2.72 -7.08 4.08
N ARG A 133 -3.49 -7.07 3.00
CA ARG A 133 -3.44 -8.08 1.96
C ARG A 133 -2.75 -7.48 0.75
N VAL A 134 -1.68 -8.10 0.30
CA VAL A 134 -0.94 -7.70 -0.89
C VAL A 134 -1.17 -8.74 -1.98
N TYR A 135 -1.59 -8.30 -3.14
CA TYR A 135 -1.72 -9.14 -4.34
C TYR A 135 -0.49 -8.98 -5.21
N ARG A 136 0.05 -10.09 -5.71
CA ARG A 136 1.20 -10.05 -6.62
C ARG A 136 0.85 -9.37 -7.94
N TRP A 137 -0.33 -9.65 -8.45
CA TRP A 137 -0.82 -9.12 -9.71
C TRP A 137 -2.16 -8.42 -9.51
N SER A 138 -2.35 -7.31 -10.22
CA SER A 138 -3.60 -6.58 -10.33
C SER A 138 -3.81 -6.18 -11.79
N ASP A 139 -4.93 -5.60 -12.13
CA ASP A 139 -5.14 -5.02 -13.46
C ASP A 139 -4.17 -3.84 -13.73
N GLY A 140 -3.72 -3.13 -12.70
CA GLY A 140 -2.61 -2.18 -12.77
C GLY A 140 -1.31 -2.79 -13.30
N SER A 141 -1.08 -4.09 -13.11
CA SER A 141 0.10 -4.79 -13.61
C SER A 141 0.22 -4.79 -15.15
N TYR A 142 -0.90 -4.61 -15.87
CA TYR A 142 -0.87 -4.43 -17.32
C TYR A 142 -0.27 -3.09 -17.75
N LEU A 143 -0.37 -2.06 -16.91
CA LEU A 143 0.15 -0.73 -17.20
C LEU A 143 1.56 -0.54 -16.64
N GLU A 144 1.87 -1.16 -15.54
CA GLU A 144 3.14 -1.03 -14.81
C GLU A 144 4.18 -2.06 -15.25
N GLY A 145 3.75 -3.13 -15.93
CA GLY A 145 4.65 -4.19 -16.41
C GLY A 145 5.56 -3.69 -17.53
N GLN A 146 6.86 -3.68 -17.27
CA GLN A 146 7.93 -3.24 -18.17
C GLN A 146 8.99 -4.35 -18.29
N ASP A 147 10.07 -4.05 -19.01
CA ASP A 147 11.30 -4.86 -19.02
C ASP A 147 11.97 -4.81 -17.65
N MET A 148 11.52 -5.65 -16.72
CA MET A 148 11.94 -5.58 -15.33
C MET A 148 11.72 -6.90 -14.56
N TRP A 149 12.30 -6.97 -13.38
CA TRP A 149 11.96 -7.98 -12.39
C TRP A 149 10.59 -7.66 -11.77
N HIS A 150 9.69 -8.63 -11.78
CA HIS A 150 8.40 -8.55 -11.11
C HIS A 150 8.52 -9.14 -9.72
N LEU A 151 8.60 -8.25 -8.74
CA LEU A 151 8.68 -8.57 -7.32
C LEU A 151 7.46 -7.99 -6.61
N ALA A 152 7.01 -8.66 -5.56
CA ALA A 152 5.83 -8.27 -4.82
C ALA A 152 6.11 -8.09 -3.33
N GLY A 153 5.16 -7.53 -2.62
CA GLY A 153 5.27 -7.28 -1.19
C GLY A 153 5.29 -5.79 -0.84
N ILE A 154 5.47 -5.51 0.43
CA ILE A 154 5.64 -4.15 0.95
C ILE A 154 7.13 -3.81 0.88
N HIS A 155 7.54 -3.19 -0.22
CA HIS A 155 8.95 -3.02 -0.56
C HIS A 155 9.54 -1.67 -0.13
N ARG A 156 8.71 -0.77 0.39
CA ARG A 156 9.11 0.51 0.99
C ARG A 156 8.55 0.67 2.39
N ASP A 157 8.87 1.77 3.04
CA ASP A 157 8.48 2.02 4.43
C ASP A 157 6.96 2.14 4.63
N VAL A 158 6.53 1.79 5.84
CA VAL A 158 5.15 1.95 6.30
C VAL A 158 5.18 2.66 7.65
N TYR A 159 4.44 3.74 7.76
CA TYR A 159 4.42 4.55 8.99
C TYR A 159 3.07 5.25 9.20
N LEU A 160 2.89 5.78 10.40
CA LEU A 160 1.77 6.65 10.72
C LEU A 160 2.22 8.11 10.69
N MET A 161 1.43 8.93 10.02
CA MET A 161 1.53 10.39 10.11
C MET A 161 0.36 10.94 10.93
N ALA A 162 0.63 12.00 11.69
CA ALA A 162 -0.41 12.71 12.42
C ALA A 162 -0.32 14.21 12.14
N THR A 163 -1.36 14.76 11.60
CA THR A 163 -1.50 16.19 11.33
C THR A 163 -2.54 16.84 12.26
N PRO A 164 -2.50 18.14 12.49
CA PRO A 164 -3.64 18.85 13.06
C PRO A 164 -4.91 18.57 12.24
N LYS A 165 -6.09 18.62 12.87
CA LYS A 165 -7.36 18.42 12.16
C LYS A 165 -7.62 19.50 11.11
N VAL A 166 -7.05 20.69 11.32
CA VAL A 166 -7.01 21.76 10.35
C VAL A 166 -5.55 21.98 9.98
N ALA A 167 -5.20 21.68 8.75
CA ALA A 167 -3.86 21.80 8.21
C ALA A 167 -3.95 22.09 6.71
N VAL A 168 -2.90 22.66 6.15
CA VAL A 168 -2.77 22.74 4.68
C VAL A 168 -2.58 21.32 4.16
N SER A 169 -3.55 20.83 3.40
CA SER A 169 -3.52 19.48 2.82
C SER A 169 -2.85 19.45 1.46
N ASP A 170 -2.89 20.57 0.72
CA ASP A 170 -2.28 20.70 -0.58
C ASP A 170 -1.98 22.17 -0.90
N HIS A 171 -1.04 22.40 -1.78
CA HIS A 171 -0.75 23.72 -2.32
C HIS A 171 -0.35 23.64 -3.80
N TYR A 172 -0.83 24.59 -4.57
CA TYR A 172 -0.48 24.73 -5.98
C TYR A 172 0.15 26.10 -6.22
N ILE A 173 1.38 26.12 -6.74
CA ILE A 173 2.15 27.34 -6.95
C ILE A 173 2.37 27.52 -8.45
N THR A 174 1.91 28.65 -8.97
CA THR A 174 2.22 29.08 -10.34
C THR A 174 3.04 30.35 -10.31
N SER A 175 3.99 30.46 -11.21
CA SER A 175 4.78 31.67 -11.38
C SER A 175 4.72 32.18 -12.82
N GLN A 176 4.60 33.48 -13.00
CA GLN A 176 4.61 34.11 -14.31
C GLN A 176 5.64 35.22 -14.34
N LEU A 177 6.56 35.13 -15.28
CA LEU A 177 7.54 36.15 -15.56
C LEU A 177 6.92 37.30 -16.34
N SER A 178 7.33 38.52 -16.07
CA SER A 178 7.01 39.68 -16.92
C SER A 178 7.69 39.55 -18.28
N GLU A 179 7.16 40.23 -19.28
CA GLU A 179 7.72 40.24 -20.66
C GLU A 179 9.22 40.61 -20.72
N CYS A 180 9.65 41.50 -19.82
CA CYS A 180 11.04 41.92 -19.72
C CYS A 180 11.90 41.08 -18.74
N TYR A 181 11.36 40.03 -18.15
CA TYR A 181 12.02 39.18 -17.15
C TYR A 181 12.54 39.93 -15.91
N THR A 182 11.98 41.10 -15.61
CA THR A 182 12.39 41.96 -14.49
C THR A 182 11.60 41.73 -13.22
N SER A 183 10.45 41.05 -13.33
CA SER A 183 9.57 40.74 -12.19
C SER A 183 8.91 39.38 -12.37
N VAL A 184 8.49 38.79 -11.25
CA VAL A 184 7.74 37.55 -11.16
C VAL A 184 6.48 37.80 -10.35
N SER A 185 5.34 37.38 -10.87
CA SER A 185 4.14 37.21 -10.06
C SER A 185 4.01 35.74 -9.66
N MET A 186 3.70 35.49 -8.40
CA MET A 186 3.48 34.16 -7.85
C MET A 186 2.05 34.06 -7.32
N ASN A 187 1.33 33.03 -7.77
CA ASN A 187 0.03 32.69 -7.21
C ASN A 187 0.18 31.42 -6.40
N VAL A 188 -0.35 31.41 -5.18
CA VAL A 188 -0.34 30.27 -4.27
C VAL A 188 -1.77 29.93 -3.90
N GLU A 189 -2.25 28.77 -4.34
CA GLU A 189 -3.52 28.20 -3.95
C GLU A 189 -3.29 27.15 -2.88
N GLN A 190 -4.08 27.18 -1.81
CA GLN A 190 -3.96 26.23 -0.69
C GLN A 190 -5.30 25.59 -0.40
N THR A 191 -5.27 24.26 -0.17
CA THR A 191 -6.41 23.48 0.31
C THR A 191 -6.22 23.17 1.79
N LEU A 192 -7.26 23.46 2.60
CA LEU A 192 -7.27 23.16 4.04
C LEU A 192 -8.02 21.88 4.35
#